data_7cfdc899b01700fd74d08cd5273b6ac6
#
_entry.id   7cfdc899b01700fd74d08cd5273b6ac6
#
_cell.length_a   1.000
_cell.length_b   1.000
_cell.length_c   1.000
_cell.angle_alpha   90.00
_cell.angle_beta   90.00
_cell.angle_gamma   90.00
#
_symmetry.space_group_name_H-M   'P 1'
#
loop_
_entity.id
_entity.type
_entity.pdbx_description
1 polymer ?
#
loop_
_entity_poly.entity_id
_entity_poly.type
_entity_poly.pdbx_seq_one_letter_code
_entity_poly.pdbx_strand_id
1 'polypeptide(L)'
;MLLDDRIYFYDGSKGTMFIQSGFKDFPEALVLTYPDVVYELAKSYVDVGCDFIQTNTFGANGHTLTLNNLANRQKEIITKAFELASKAASEREGCNVVFSIGSIGKLMKPAGDMDFDEAYSLFYTMADYAFSAGARIFHLETFTDLYEMKVAVLALKDLSEQRETKLTIYATVAFEENGRTLMGNTPEECAKLLSKLGVNALGANCSFGAEKMMPIIERMARSTNLPILAKPNCGLPKNVDGQIVFEQSPEEFANECLALAKAGAQIIGGCCGTTPLHIQEMIRVLSEEQEKDILPIKRAEYVEEKVVYKNPMVCYHKEWDEDSLYDLAYDISDDDENDLVCIYGNDGKNMANAVAVLQRILKKEVIIACNNAEGYEVAIRRAPNLPNIYLTTDFDKSEMDKIIKIAEKYGVKIIEGEL
;
A
#
# COMPACT_ATOMS: atom_id res chain seq x y z
N MET A 1 8.78 13.59 4.33
CA MET A 1 9.54 13.62 5.60
C MET A 1 10.63 12.57 5.50
N LEU A 2 11.86 12.86 5.85
CA LEU A 2 12.92 11.84 5.99
C LEU A 2 12.88 11.36 7.44
N LEU A 3 12.82 10.04 7.63
CA LEU A 3 12.91 9.42 8.95
C LEU A 3 14.39 9.24 9.31
N ASP A 4 14.76 9.56 10.56
CA ASP A 4 16.07 9.25 11.12
C ASP A 4 16.14 7.79 11.62
N ASP A 5 17.25 7.39 12.23
CA ASP A 5 17.49 5.99 12.62
C ASP A 5 16.86 5.59 13.97
N ARG A 6 15.74 6.25 14.38
CA ARG A 6 14.99 5.86 15.56
C ARG A 6 13.71 5.10 15.22
N ILE A 7 13.09 4.48 16.23
CA ILE A 7 11.74 3.96 16.12
C ILE A 7 10.75 5.11 16.22
N TYR A 8 9.73 5.07 15.37
CA TYR A 8 8.61 5.99 15.36
C TYR A 8 7.35 5.32 15.85
N PHE A 9 6.59 6.03 16.66
CA PHE A 9 5.38 5.52 17.27
C PHE A 9 4.14 6.00 16.52
N TYR A 10 3.34 5.05 16.11
CA TYR A 10 2.11 5.28 15.37
C TYR A 10 0.91 4.98 16.28
N ASP A 11 -0.25 5.61 16.02
CA ASP A 11 -1.46 5.39 16.80
C ASP A 11 -2.05 3.98 16.64
N GLY A 12 -3.13 3.74 17.40
CA GLY A 12 -3.88 2.48 17.40
C GLY A 12 -5.23 2.59 16.69
N SER A 13 -6.13 1.70 17.07
CA SER A 13 -7.45 1.57 16.44
C SER A 13 -8.34 2.78 16.66
N LYS A 14 -9.14 3.10 15.63
CA LYS A 14 -10.26 4.03 15.72
C LYS A 14 -11.60 3.30 15.60
N GLY A 15 -11.80 2.52 14.55
CA GLY A 15 -13.06 1.84 14.29
C GLY A 15 -13.50 0.93 15.45
N THR A 16 -12.61 0.05 15.96
CA THR A 16 -12.95 -0.83 17.09
C THR A 16 -13.20 -0.04 18.36
N MET A 17 -12.49 1.07 18.60
CA MET A 17 -12.71 1.95 19.76
C MET A 17 -14.11 2.59 19.72
N PHE A 18 -14.55 3.08 18.57
CA PHE A 18 -15.90 3.62 18.42
C PHE A 18 -16.99 2.56 18.63
N ILE A 19 -16.81 1.37 18.03
CA ILE A 19 -17.75 0.24 18.18
C ILE A 19 -17.85 -0.18 19.67
N GLN A 20 -16.72 -0.33 20.35
CA GLN A 20 -16.69 -0.68 21.77
C GLN A 20 -17.30 0.41 22.66
N SER A 21 -17.23 1.67 22.23
CA SER A 21 -17.91 2.80 22.90
C SER A 21 -19.41 2.89 22.61
N GLY A 22 -19.97 1.92 21.85
CA GLY A 22 -21.41 1.81 21.57
C GLY A 22 -21.89 2.54 20.32
N PHE A 23 -21.00 3.15 19.53
CA PHE A 23 -21.38 3.77 18.26
C PHE A 23 -21.65 2.69 17.20
N LYS A 24 -22.79 2.81 16.52
CA LYS A 24 -23.24 1.88 15.48
C LYS A 24 -23.19 2.50 14.09
N ASP A 25 -22.96 3.80 14.02
CA ASP A 25 -22.87 4.53 12.78
C ASP A 25 -21.58 4.17 12.02
N PHE A 26 -21.59 4.44 10.72
CA PHE A 26 -20.39 4.33 9.90
C PHE A 26 -19.28 5.21 10.51
N PRO A 27 -18.09 4.66 10.84
CA PRO A 27 -17.09 5.37 11.66
C PRO A 27 -16.70 6.75 11.12
N GLU A 28 -16.61 6.91 9.80
CA GLU A 28 -16.24 8.16 9.16
C GLU A 28 -17.34 9.24 9.30
N ALA A 29 -18.59 8.83 9.48
CA ALA A 29 -19.69 9.77 9.73
C ALA A 29 -19.59 10.45 11.11
N LEU A 30 -18.89 9.85 12.07
CA LEU A 30 -18.76 10.37 13.42
C LEU A 30 -18.06 11.75 13.45
N VAL A 31 -17.24 12.09 12.46
CA VAL A 31 -16.65 13.44 12.35
C VAL A 31 -17.71 14.53 12.21
N LEU A 32 -18.91 14.17 11.76
CA LEU A 32 -20.04 15.09 11.55
C LEU A 32 -21.04 15.03 12.69
N THR A 33 -21.28 13.83 13.24
CA THR A 33 -22.31 13.60 14.26
C THR A 33 -21.78 13.71 15.69
N TYR A 34 -20.55 13.28 15.91
CA TYR A 34 -19.88 13.25 17.23
C TYR A 34 -18.42 13.73 17.13
N PRO A 35 -18.14 14.96 16.64
CA PRO A 35 -16.78 15.44 16.39
C PRO A 35 -15.91 15.44 17.64
N ASP A 36 -16.48 15.71 18.81
CA ASP A 36 -15.73 15.72 20.07
C ASP A 36 -15.22 14.31 20.43
N VAL A 37 -16.00 13.27 20.17
CA VAL A 37 -15.58 11.87 20.40
C VAL A 37 -14.40 11.50 19.50
N VAL A 38 -14.43 11.93 18.23
CA VAL A 38 -13.33 11.68 17.28
C VAL A 38 -12.07 12.45 17.69
N TYR A 39 -12.24 13.69 18.15
CA TYR A 39 -11.14 14.51 18.63
C TYR A 39 -10.50 13.93 19.90
N GLU A 40 -11.31 13.56 20.91
CA GLU A 40 -10.81 13.01 22.17
C GLU A 40 -10.07 11.68 21.95
N LEU A 41 -10.54 10.82 21.05
CA LEU A 41 -9.81 9.62 20.70
C LEU A 41 -8.47 9.94 20.02
N ALA A 42 -8.43 10.87 19.07
CA ALA A 42 -7.18 11.30 18.44
C ALA A 42 -6.21 11.90 19.48
N LYS A 43 -6.74 12.75 20.38
CA LYS A 43 -5.98 13.36 21.47
C LYS A 43 -5.39 12.31 22.42
N SER A 44 -6.14 11.27 22.77
CA SER A 44 -5.65 10.23 23.67
C SER A 44 -4.40 9.51 23.14
N TYR A 45 -4.26 9.35 21.81
CA TYR A 45 -3.04 8.84 21.18
C TYR A 45 -1.89 9.88 21.16
N VAL A 46 -2.21 11.16 21.04
CA VAL A 46 -1.22 12.24 21.18
C VAL A 46 -0.67 12.27 22.61
N ASP A 47 -1.54 12.17 23.61
CA ASP A 47 -1.20 12.23 25.03
C ASP A 47 -0.25 11.10 25.46
N VAL A 48 -0.37 9.91 24.86
CA VAL A 48 0.52 8.77 25.15
C VAL A 48 1.85 8.82 24.37
N GLY A 49 2.04 9.80 23.46
CA GLY A 49 3.35 10.06 22.85
C GLY A 49 3.53 9.59 21.41
N CYS A 50 2.46 9.36 20.64
CA CYS A 50 2.56 8.97 19.23
C CYS A 50 3.22 10.06 18.37
N ASP A 51 4.16 9.68 17.49
CA ASP A 51 4.74 10.56 16.47
C ASP A 51 3.80 10.78 15.30
N PHE A 52 2.93 9.79 15.04
CA PHE A 52 1.96 9.80 13.96
C PHE A 52 0.57 9.45 14.49
N ILE A 53 -0.42 10.27 14.14
CA ILE A 53 -1.83 9.95 14.34
C ILE A 53 -2.58 9.99 13.02
N GLN A 54 -3.48 9.03 12.80
CA GLN A 54 -4.29 8.94 11.58
C GLN A 54 -5.55 9.80 11.66
N THR A 55 -6.03 10.22 10.50
CA THR A 55 -7.39 10.74 10.35
C THR A 55 -8.42 9.61 10.44
N ASN A 56 -9.67 9.94 10.76
CA ASN A 56 -10.79 8.99 10.73
C ASN A 56 -11.41 8.97 9.31
N THR A 57 -10.65 8.42 8.33
CA THR A 57 -10.99 8.49 6.90
C THR A 57 -10.74 7.19 6.12
N PHE A 58 -10.51 6.08 6.80
CA PHE A 58 -10.20 4.78 6.17
C PHE A 58 -11.16 4.43 5.03
N GLY A 59 -12.47 4.49 5.29
CA GLY A 59 -13.54 4.18 4.34
C GLY A 59 -14.12 5.42 3.63
N ALA A 60 -13.48 6.59 3.67
CA ALA A 60 -14.03 7.83 3.11
C ALA A 60 -13.91 7.93 1.57
N ASN A 61 -13.71 6.81 0.85
CA ASN A 61 -13.78 6.78 -0.61
C ASN A 61 -15.21 6.89 -1.13
N GLY A 62 -15.38 7.37 -2.37
CA GLY A 62 -16.70 7.64 -2.95
C GLY A 62 -17.59 6.41 -3.07
N HIS A 63 -17.01 5.22 -3.28
CA HIS A 63 -17.78 3.97 -3.35
C HIS A 63 -18.37 3.61 -1.98
N THR A 64 -17.55 3.51 -0.95
CA THR A 64 -17.99 3.16 0.42
C THR A 64 -18.98 4.19 0.97
N LEU A 65 -18.74 5.49 0.72
CA LEU A 65 -19.67 6.53 1.12
C LEU A 65 -21.02 6.46 0.38
N THR A 66 -21.04 6.01 -0.87
CA THR A 66 -22.29 5.76 -1.61
C THR A 66 -23.11 4.66 -0.94
N LEU A 67 -22.50 3.57 -0.54
CA LEU A 67 -23.16 2.48 0.19
C LEU A 67 -23.76 2.94 1.53
N ASN A 68 -23.20 3.99 2.12
CA ASN A 68 -23.64 4.57 3.40
C ASN A 68 -24.50 5.85 3.22
N ASN A 69 -24.94 6.19 1.99
CA ASN A 69 -25.71 7.39 1.67
C ASN A 69 -25.01 8.71 2.04
N LEU A 70 -23.67 8.75 1.99
CA LEU A 70 -22.84 9.89 2.37
C LEU A 70 -21.97 10.44 1.22
N ALA A 71 -22.13 9.96 -0.01
CA ALA A 71 -21.28 10.34 -1.14
C ALA A 71 -21.21 11.85 -1.39
N ASN A 72 -22.33 12.56 -1.23
CA ASN A 72 -22.41 14.02 -1.38
C ASN A 72 -21.74 14.81 -0.26
N ARG A 73 -21.31 14.15 0.82
CA ARG A 73 -20.63 14.74 1.97
C ARG A 73 -19.14 14.36 2.05
N GLN A 74 -18.59 13.66 1.04
CA GLN A 74 -17.21 13.17 1.06
C GLN A 74 -16.19 14.27 1.40
N LYS A 75 -16.24 15.40 0.71
CA LYS A 75 -15.33 16.52 0.95
C LYS A 75 -15.45 17.06 2.37
N GLU A 76 -16.66 17.19 2.89
CA GLU A 76 -16.93 17.65 4.26
C GLU A 76 -16.38 16.69 5.30
N ILE A 77 -16.61 15.38 5.13
CA ILE A 77 -16.07 14.33 6.01
C ILE A 77 -14.55 14.38 6.04
N ILE A 78 -13.91 14.40 4.88
CA ILE A 78 -12.44 14.43 4.75
C ILE A 78 -11.85 15.68 5.40
N THR A 79 -12.42 16.85 5.10
CA THR A 79 -11.94 18.12 5.66
C THR A 79 -12.07 18.11 7.18
N LYS A 80 -13.23 17.71 7.69
CA LYS A 80 -13.49 17.69 9.13
C LYS A 80 -12.62 16.69 9.88
N ALA A 81 -12.42 15.49 9.31
CA ALA A 81 -11.53 14.48 9.88
C ALA A 81 -10.09 14.99 10.00
N PHE A 82 -9.59 15.67 8.95
CA PHE A 82 -8.25 16.25 8.96
C PHE A 82 -8.12 17.40 9.96
N GLU A 83 -9.12 18.28 10.06
CA GLU A 83 -9.16 19.36 11.04
C GLU A 83 -9.10 18.85 12.48
N LEU A 84 -9.91 17.82 12.81
CA LEU A 84 -9.95 17.24 14.16
C LEU A 84 -8.61 16.58 14.55
N ALA A 85 -8.03 15.79 13.62
CA ALA A 85 -6.72 15.18 13.82
C ALA A 85 -5.62 16.23 13.95
N SER A 86 -5.65 17.30 13.14
CA SER A 86 -4.67 18.40 13.19
C SER A 86 -4.77 19.18 14.49
N LYS A 87 -5.99 19.42 14.97
CA LYS A 87 -6.23 20.05 16.28
C LYS A 87 -5.61 19.19 17.41
N ALA A 88 -5.84 17.89 17.40
CA ALA A 88 -5.25 16.99 18.40
C ALA A 88 -3.72 16.96 18.30
N ALA A 89 -3.16 16.79 17.11
CA ALA A 89 -1.70 16.75 16.89
C ALA A 89 -1.00 18.04 17.35
N SER A 90 -1.66 19.20 17.24
CA SER A 90 -1.09 20.50 17.65
C SER A 90 -0.86 20.62 19.17
N GLU A 91 -1.40 19.72 19.98
CA GLU A 91 -1.20 19.71 21.43
C GLU A 91 0.15 19.12 21.84
N ARG A 92 0.89 18.45 20.92
CA ARG A 92 2.22 17.93 21.16
C ARG A 92 3.16 18.24 20.00
N GLU A 93 4.27 18.90 20.28
CA GLU A 93 5.32 19.16 19.31
C GLU A 93 5.88 17.83 18.76
N GLY A 94 6.09 17.77 17.45
CA GLY A 94 6.62 16.59 16.76
C GLY A 94 5.56 15.54 16.36
N CYS A 95 4.30 15.67 16.81
CA CYS A 95 3.22 14.81 16.36
C CYS A 95 2.75 15.22 14.96
N ASN A 96 2.62 14.25 14.07
CA ASN A 96 2.26 14.47 12.66
C ASN A 96 0.93 13.79 12.34
N VAL A 97 0.10 14.46 11.53
CA VAL A 97 -1.14 13.89 11.02
C VAL A 97 -0.88 13.12 9.74
N VAL A 98 -1.37 11.90 9.71
CA VAL A 98 -1.31 11.01 8.54
C VAL A 98 -2.73 10.77 8.02
N PHE A 99 -2.97 11.08 6.76
CA PHE A 99 -4.26 10.86 6.13
C PHE A 99 -4.42 9.38 5.77
N SER A 100 -5.40 8.71 6.37
CA SER A 100 -5.69 7.28 6.15
C SER A 100 -6.54 7.07 4.90
N ILE A 101 -6.12 6.15 4.05
CA ILE A 101 -6.84 5.68 2.86
C ILE A 101 -6.87 4.16 2.88
N GLY A 102 -8.06 3.58 3.00
CA GLY A 102 -8.27 2.13 2.86
C GLY A 102 -8.56 1.71 1.42
N SER A 103 -8.66 0.39 1.23
CA SER A 103 -9.14 -0.21 -0.02
C SER A 103 -10.56 0.27 -0.36
N ILE A 104 -10.90 0.31 -1.65
CA ILE A 104 -12.24 0.65 -2.14
C ILE A 104 -13.27 -0.40 -1.72
N GLY A 105 -12.82 -1.64 -1.44
CA GLY A 105 -13.70 -2.76 -1.10
C GLY A 105 -14.25 -3.51 -2.31
N LYS A 106 -13.65 -3.33 -3.48
CA LYS A 106 -13.92 -4.06 -4.72
C LYS A 106 -12.64 -4.65 -5.29
N LEU A 107 -12.74 -5.81 -5.91
CA LEU A 107 -11.61 -6.41 -6.63
C LEU A 107 -11.43 -5.75 -7.99
N MET A 108 -10.16 -5.51 -8.34
CA MET A 108 -9.77 -5.00 -9.66
C MET A 108 -9.98 -6.06 -10.76
N LYS A 109 -10.28 -5.59 -11.97
CA LYS A 109 -10.28 -6.48 -13.15
C LYS A 109 -8.90 -7.13 -13.36
N PRO A 110 -8.85 -8.37 -13.83
CA PRO A 110 -9.94 -9.26 -14.23
C PRO A 110 -10.52 -10.09 -13.07
N ALA A 111 -10.06 -9.94 -11.81
CA ALA A 111 -10.55 -10.71 -10.66
C ALA A 111 -11.95 -10.24 -10.20
N GLY A 112 -12.27 -8.98 -10.39
CA GLY A 112 -13.55 -8.34 -10.08
C GLY A 112 -14.04 -7.45 -11.21
N ASP A 113 -14.84 -6.45 -10.87
CA ASP A 113 -15.50 -5.55 -11.82
C ASP A 113 -14.91 -4.14 -11.86
N MET A 114 -14.04 -3.77 -10.89
CA MET A 114 -13.42 -2.45 -10.81
C MET A 114 -12.34 -2.27 -11.88
N ASP A 115 -12.46 -1.26 -12.71
CA ASP A 115 -11.41 -0.93 -13.66
C ASP A 115 -10.41 0.11 -13.12
N PHE A 116 -9.28 0.26 -13.85
CA PHE A 116 -8.22 1.18 -13.47
C PHE A 116 -8.70 2.63 -13.36
N ASP A 117 -9.45 3.13 -14.33
CA ASP A 117 -9.85 4.55 -14.39
C ASP A 117 -10.84 4.89 -13.28
N GLU A 118 -11.77 3.98 -12.96
CA GLU A 118 -12.71 4.13 -11.85
C GLU A 118 -11.97 4.16 -10.51
N ALA A 119 -11.13 3.18 -10.24
CA ALA A 119 -10.33 3.12 -9.01
C ALA A 119 -9.42 4.35 -8.86
N TYR A 120 -8.72 4.73 -9.94
CA TYR A 120 -7.87 5.90 -9.97
C TYR A 120 -8.63 7.18 -9.63
N SER A 121 -9.81 7.38 -10.23
CA SER A 121 -10.64 8.56 -9.97
C SER A 121 -11.09 8.65 -8.51
N LEU A 122 -11.45 7.52 -7.89
CA LEU A 122 -11.85 7.46 -6.49
C LEU A 122 -10.69 7.84 -5.56
N PHE A 123 -9.51 7.28 -5.77
CA PHE A 123 -8.31 7.60 -4.97
C PHE A 123 -7.83 9.03 -5.19
N TYR A 124 -7.80 9.50 -6.44
CA TYR A 124 -7.39 10.86 -6.76
C TYR A 124 -8.31 11.89 -6.11
N THR A 125 -9.63 11.71 -6.22
CA THR A 125 -10.62 12.62 -5.63
C THR A 125 -10.47 12.69 -4.10
N MET A 126 -10.32 11.54 -3.45
CA MET A 126 -10.12 11.48 -2.00
C MET A 126 -8.82 12.18 -1.59
N ALA A 127 -7.73 11.92 -2.31
CA ALA A 127 -6.42 12.53 -2.05
C ALA A 127 -6.42 14.05 -2.30
N ASP A 128 -7.11 14.53 -3.34
CA ASP A 128 -7.20 15.97 -3.65
C ASP A 128 -8.00 16.74 -2.60
N TYR A 129 -9.09 16.17 -2.08
CA TYR A 129 -9.80 16.76 -0.95
C TYR A 129 -8.94 16.81 0.31
N ALA A 130 -8.20 15.73 0.60
CA ALA A 130 -7.28 15.67 1.73
C ALA A 130 -6.13 16.68 1.59
N PHE A 131 -5.52 16.76 0.40
CA PHE A 131 -4.48 17.75 0.09
C PHE A 131 -4.98 19.17 0.30
N SER A 132 -6.19 19.47 -0.17
CA SER A 132 -6.84 20.79 -0.02
C SER A 132 -7.13 21.13 1.44
N ALA A 133 -7.40 20.13 2.29
CA ALA A 133 -7.55 20.27 3.74
C ALA A 133 -6.21 20.47 4.46
N GLY A 134 -5.06 20.20 3.82
CA GLY A 134 -3.72 20.40 4.38
C GLY A 134 -2.90 19.11 4.52
N ALA A 135 -3.43 17.93 4.16
CA ALA A 135 -2.70 16.67 4.25
C ALA A 135 -1.46 16.65 3.35
N ARG A 136 -0.34 16.13 3.88
CA ARG A 136 0.94 15.96 3.16
C ARG A 136 1.55 14.59 3.39
N ILE A 137 1.07 13.85 4.37
CA ILE A 137 1.46 12.46 4.68
C ILE A 137 0.22 11.60 4.51
N PHE A 138 0.32 10.56 3.69
CA PHE A 138 -0.75 9.64 3.34
C PHE A 138 -0.36 8.22 3.72
N HIS A 139 -1.28 7.46 4.26
CA HIS A 139 -1.12 6.04 4.53
C HIS A 139 -2.19 5.25 3.79
N LEU A 140 -1.76 4.51 2.80
CA LEU A 140 -2.52 3.49 2.10
C LEU A 140 -2.45 2.22 2.96
N GLU A 141 -3.54 1.87 3.66
CA GLU A 141 -3.50 0.80 4.66
C GLU A 141 -4.51 -0.32 4.40
N THR A 142 -4.16 -1.52 4.83
CA THR A 142 -5.02 -2.72 4.78
C THR A 142 -5.40 -3.13 3.35
N PHE A 143 -4.52 -2.91 2.38
CA PHE A 143 -4.74 -3.39 1.02
C PHE A 143 -4.43 -4.88 0.92
N THR A 144 -5.27 -5.62 0.21
CA THR A 144 -5.13 -7.05 -0.05
C THR A 144 -4.81 -7.34 -1.51
N ASP A 145 -4.93 -6.34 -2.38
CA ASP A 145 -4.64 -6.38 -3.80
C ASP A 145 -3.54 -5.36 -4.14
N LEU A 146 -2.40 -5.85 -4.63
CA LEU A 146 -1.28 -4.99 -5.04
C LEU A 146 -1.60 -4.15 -6.28
N TYR A 147 -2.53 -4.59 -7.12
CA TYR A 147 -2.95 -3.80 -8.26
C TYR A 147 -3.73 -2.56 -7.80
N GLU A 148 -4.69 -2.73 -6.91
CA GLU A 148 -5.41 -1.62 -6.30
C GLU A 148 -4.45 -0.67 -5.57
N MET A 149 -3.51 -1.20 -4.78
CA MET A 149 -2.47 -0.43 -4.11
C MET A 149 -1.64 0.41 -5.09
N LYS A 150 -1.22 -0.19 -6.21
CA LYS A 150 -0.50 0.54 -7.27
C LYS A 150 -1.31 1.70 -7.81
N VAL A 151 -2.60 1.50 -8.09
CA VAL A 151 -3.49 2.56 -8.58
C VAL A 151 -3.57 3.71 -7.59
N ALA A 152 -3.71 3.42 -6.30
CA ALA A 152 -3.73 4.43 -5.24
C ALA A 152 -2.40 5.21 -5.14
N VAL A 153 -1.26 4.52 -5.22
CA VAL A 153 0.06 5.18 -5.23
C VAL A 153 0.21 6.09 -6.44
N LEU A 154 -0.21 5.64 -7.64
CA LEU A 154 -0.14 6.46 -8.86
C LEU A 154 -1.01 7.72 -8.74
N ALA A 155 -2.20 7.61 -8.18
CA ALA A 155 -3.08 8.76 -7.95
C ALA A 155 -2.42 9.81 -7.03
N LEU A 156 -1.76 9.37 -5.94
CA LEU A 156 -1.03 10.25 -5.04
C LEU A 156 0.23 10.87 -5.68
N LYS A 157 0.95 10.12 -6.51
CA LYS A 157 2.13 10.64 -7.23
C LYS A 157 1.75 11.68 -8.26
N ASP A 158 0.70 11.42 -9.05
CA ASP A 158 0.20 12.38 -10.03
C ASP A 158 -0.33 13.66 -9.34
N LEU A 159 -1.01 13.54 -8.20
CA LEU A 159 -1.40 14.69 -7.39
C LEU A 159 -0.19 15.48 -6.90
N SER A 160 0.85 14.79 -6.40
CA SER A 160 2.12 15.39 -5.95
C SER A 160 2.79 16.19 -7.08
N GLU A 161 2.86 15.60 -8.28
CA GLU A 161 3.43 16.23 -9.47
C GLU A 161 2.58 17.45 -9.90
N GLN A 162 1.26 17.26 -10.03
CA GLN A 162 0.35 18.33 -10.46
C GLN A 162 0.29 19.52 -9.49
N ARG A 163 0.43 19.26 -8.19
CA ARG A 163 0.47 20.30 -7.14
C ARG A 163 1.88 20.81 -6.84
N GLU A 164 2.88 20.37 -7.58
CA GLU A 164 4.30 20.72 -7.37
C GLU A 164 4.72 20.63 -5.89
N THR A 165 4.14 19.64 -5.17
CA THR A 165 4.32 19.48 -3.72
C THR A 165 4.66 18.05 -3.40
N LYS A 166 5.81 17.80 -2.77
CA LYS A 166 6.23 16.46 -2.37
C LYS A 166 5.29 15.89 -1.29
N LEU A 167 4.62 14.81 -1.61
CA LEU A 167 3.82 14.02 -0.67
C LEU A 167 4.68 12.91 -0.05
N THR A 168 4.39 12.57 1.20
CA THR A 168 4.93 11.39 1.87
C THR A 168 3.88 10.29 1.82
N ILE A 169 4.23 9.12 1.29
CA ILE A 169 3.33 7.98 1.08
C ILE A 169 3.82 6.79 1.88
N TYR A 170 3.03 6.32 2.84
CA TYR A 170 3.21 5.05 3.53
C TYR A 170 2.24 4.04 2.92
N ALA A 171 2.64 2.78 2.80
CA ALA A 171 1.83 1.74 2.19
C ALA A 171 1.93 0.43 2.96
N THR A 172 0.82 -0.09 3.46
CA THR A 172 0.78 -1.36 4.18
C THR A 172 -0.25 -2.33 3.62
N VAL A 173 0.14 -3.59 3.61
CA VAL A 173 -0.60 -4.70 3.02
C VAL A 173 -1.10 -5.62 4.13
N ALA A 174 -2.29 -6.17 3.94
CA ALA A 174 -2.85 -7.19 4.80
C ALA A 174 -2.59 -8.59 4.21
N PHE A 175 -2.18 -9.53 5.06
CA PHE A 175 -1.80 -10.87 4.67
C PHE A 175 -2.75 -11.91 5.29
N GLU A 176 -2.95 -13.02 4.59
CA GLU A 176 -3.66 -14.20 5.09
C GLU A 176 -2.73 -15.09 5.93
N GLU A 177 -3.29 -16.09 6.64
CA GLU A 177 -2.52 -17.00 7.50
C GLU A 177 -1.41 -17.78 6.78
N ASN A 178 -1.54 -17.97 5.46
CA ASN A 178 -0.53 -18.59 4.60
C ASN A 178 0.67 -17.69 4.29
N GLY A 179 0.70 -16.46 4.83
CA GLY A 179 1.74 -15.47 4.59
C GLY A 179 1.71 -14.83 3.20
N ARG A 180 0.56 -14.86 2.52
CA ARG A 180 0.31 -14.22 1.23
C ARG A 180 -0.86 -13.24 1.33
N THR A 181 -0.93 -12.28 0.43
CA THR A 181 -2.14 -11.44 0.30
C THR A 181 -3.31 -12.27 -0.22
N LEU A 182 -4.53 -11.73 -0.16
CA LEU A 182 -5.71 -12.35 -0.76
C LEU A 182 -5.49 -12.69 -2.26
N MET A 183 -4.73 -11.87 -2.97
CA MET A 183 -4.39 -12.08 -4.39
C MET A 183 -3.16 -12.97 -4.59
N GLY A 184 -2.62 -13.57 -3.52
CA GLY A 184 -1.54 -14.55 -3.57
C GLY A 184 -0.12 -13.99 -3.54
N ASN A 185 0.07 -12.68 -3.44
CA ASN A 185 1.39 -12.06 -3.42
C ASN A 185 2.15 -12.33 -2.13
N THR A 186 3.47 -12.55 -2.25
CA THR A 186 4.38 -12.73 -1.13
C THR A 186 4.83 -11.40 -0.52
N PRO A 187 5.35 -11.38 0.72
CA PRO A 187 5.94 -10.17 1.32
C PRO A 187 7.06 -9.55 0.48
N GLU A 188 7.89 -10.39 -0.17
CA GLU A 188 8.98 -9.93 -1.04
C GLU A 188 8.45 -9.23 -2.30
N GLU A 189 7.43 -9.79 -2.95
CA GLU A 189 6.77 -9.18 -4.11
C GLU A 189 6.14 -7.83 -3.73
N CYS A 190 5.47 -7.78 -2.58
CA CYS A 190 4.90 -6.53 -2.05
C CYS A 190 6.00 -5.48 -1.82
N ALA A 191 7.07 -5.84 -1.14
CA ALA A 191 8.18 -4.93 -0.85
C ALA A 191 8.86 -4.42 -2.13
N LYS A 192 9.10 -5.30 -3.10
CA LYS A 192 9.70 -4.94 -4.40
C LYS A 192 8.82 -3.95 -5.18
N LEU A 193 7.53 -4.25 -5.32
CA LEU A 193 6.62 -3.38 -6.07
C LEU A 193 6.50 -2.01 -5.40
N LEU A 194 6.26 -1.95 -4.09
CA LEU A 194 6.11 -0.70 -3.36
C LEU A 194 7.40 0.14 -3.38
N SER A 195 8.57 -0.50 -3.30
CA SER A 195 9.86 0.19 -3.44
C SER A 195 10.01 0.81 -4.84
N LYS A 196 9.70 0.08 -5.91
CA LYS A 196 9.72 0.60 -7.28
C LYS A 196 8.72 1.73 -7.49
N LEU A 197 7.56 1.65 -6.86
CA LEU A 197 6.56 2.73 -6.87
C LEU A 197 7.03 3.99 -6.10
N GLY A 198 8.14 3.91 -5.36
CA GLY A 198 8.73 5.05 -4.67
C GLY A 198 7.93 5.56 -3.48
N VAL A 199 7.29 4.66 -2.72
CA VAL A 199 6.70 5.00 -1.42
C VAL A 199 7.81 5.35 -0.40
N ASN A 200 7.45 6.03 0.69
CA ASN A 200 8.43 6.48 1.68
C ASN A 200 8.61 5.48 2.85
N ALA A 201 7.62 4.63 3.08
CA ALA A 201 7.66 3.50 3.99
C ALA A 201 6.66 2.44 3.50
N LEU A 202 6.97 1.17 3.78
CA LEU A 202 6.09 0.07 3.42
C LEU A 202 6.01 -0.95 4.57
N GLY A 203 5.04 -1.86 4.52
CA GLY A 203 4.93 -2.84 5.58
C GLY A 203 3.62 -3.61 5.61
N ALA A 204 3.20 -4.01 6.80
CA ALA A 204 1.99 -4.78 7.02
C ALA A 204 1.15 -4.20 8.15
N ASN A 205 -0.17 -4.30 8.03
CA ASN A 205 -1.10 -3.97 9.10
C ASN A 205 -2.32 -4.88 9.11
N CYS A 206 -3.01 -4.95 10.25
CA CYS A 206 -4.21 -5.75 10.45
C CYS A 206 -3.95 -7.27 10.34
N SER A 207 -4.97 -8.06 10.03
CA SER A 207 -5.00 -9.53 9.86
C SER A 207 -4.76 -10.30 11.17
N PHE A 208 -3.61 -10.13 11.83
CA PHE A 208 -3.23 -10.87 13.05
C PHE A 208 -2.51 -10.01 14.08
N GLY A 209 -2.18 -10.61 15.23
CA GLY A 209 -1.28 -10.05 16.24
C GLY A 209 0.17 -10.01 15.77
N ALA A 210 1.03 -9.40 16.57
CA ALA A 210 2.41 -9.14 16.21
C ALA A 210 3.25 -10.42 16.04
N GLU A 211 2.97 -11.48 16.81
CA GLU A 211 3.67 -12.76 16.70
C GLU A 211 3.57 -13.36 15.27
N LYS A 212 2.35 -13.43 14.71
CA LYS A 212 2.13 -13.95 13.35
C LYS A 212 2.59 -12.95 12.26
N MET A 213 2.62 -11.65 12.55
CA MET A 213 3.10 -10.62 11.63
C MET A 213 4.63 -10.59 11.51
N MET A 214 5.35 -10.97 12.56
CA MET A 214 6.82 -10.88 12.63
C MET A 214 7.54 -11.54 11.43
N PRO A 215 7.23 -12.80 11.01
CA PRO A 215 7.90 -13.39 9.85
C PRO A 215 7.66 -12.63 8.55
N ILE A 216 6.50 -11.99 8.40
CA ILE A 216 6.15 -11.16 7.24
C ILE A 216 7.03 -9.90 7.22
N ILE A 217 7.12 -9.22 8.37
CA ILE A 217 7.96 -8.02 8.53
C ILE A 217 9.43 -8.33 8.25
N GLU A 218 9.96 -9.45 8.75
CA GLU A 218 11.33 -9.86 8.50
C GLU A 218 11.61 -10.09 7.00
N ARG A 219 10.71 -10.77 6.29
CA ARG A 219 10.80 -11.01 4.84
C ARG A 219 10.73 -9.71 4.05
N MET A 220 9.83 -8.78 4.43
CA MET A 220 9.76 -7.46 3.79
C MET A 220 11.04 -6.65 4.06
N ALA A 221 11.53 -6.61 5.30
CA ALA A 221 12.73 -5.87 5.67
C ALA A 221 13.99 -6.34 4.92
N ARG A 222 14.09 -7.62 4.60
CA ARG A 222 15.17 -8.19 3.78
C ARG A 222 15.05 -7.88 2.28
N SER A 223 13.90 -7.36 1.84
CA SER A 223 13.59 -7.15 0.41
C SER A 223 13.55 -5.67 0.01
N THR A 224 13.93 -4.75 0.91
CA THR A 224 13.91 -3.31 0.65
C THR A 224 14.86 -2.54 1.58
N ASN A 225 15.28 -1.36 1.13
CA ASN A 225 16.01 -0.39 1.96
C ASN A 225 15.07 0.68 2.58
N LEU A 226 13.77 0.60 2.33
CA LEU A 226 12.80 1.55 2.88
C LEU A 226 12.45 1.22 4.33
N PRO A 227 12.04 2.23 5.13
CA PRO A 227 11.48 2.01 6.46
C PRO A 227 10.31 1.04 6.44
N ILE A 228 10.28 0.10 7.41
CA ILE A 228 9.19 -0.85 7.56
C ILE A 228 8.20 -0.34 8.60
N LEU A 229 6.92 -0.35 8.23
CA LEU A 229 5.79 0.02 9.06
C LEU A 229 4.99 -1.23 9.47
N ALA A 230 4.79 -1.43 10.76
CA ALA A 230 4.04 -2.56 11.32
C ALA A 230 2.92 -2.06 12.25
N LYS A 231 1.66 -2.44 11.97
CA LYS A 231 0.50 -2.14 12.83
C LYS A 231 -0.32 -3.42 13.04
N PRO A 232 0.10 -4.30 13.97
CA PRO A 232 -0.65 -5.52 14.27
C PRO A 232 -1.97 -5.25 14.98
N ASN A 233 -2.86 -6.23 14.95
CA ASN A 233 -4.03 -6.27 15.83
C ASN A 233 -3.62 -6.59 17.28
N CYS A 234 -4.51 -6.34 18.21
CA CYS A 234 -4.39 -6.74 19.61
C CYS A 234 -4.73 -8.23 19.75
N GLY A 235 -3.85 -9.11 19.24
CA GLY A 235 -4.11 -10.55 19.15
C GLY A 235 -5.14 -10.92 18.07
N LEU A 236 -5.74 -12.10 18.22
CA LEU A 236 -6.79 -12.59 17.33
C LEU A 236 -8.18 -12.16 17.83
N PRO A 237 -9.09 -11.76 16.90
CA PRO A 237 -10.46 -11.46 17.28
C PRO A 237 -11.19 -12.72 17.77
N LYS A 238 -11.92 -12.59 18.88
CA LYS A 238 -12.83 -13.62 19.38
C LYS A 238 -14.27 -13.10 19.28
N ASN A 239 -15.19 -14.00 18.90
CA ASN A 239 -16.61 -13.67 18.94
C ASN A 239 -17.17 -14.11 20.31
N VAL A 240 -17.55 -13.15 21.12
CA VAL A 240 -18.21 -13.37 22.42
C VAL A 240 -19.58 -12.72 22.35
N ASP A 241 -20.64 -13.52 22.40
CA ASP A 241 -22.05 -13.10 22.34
C ASP A 241 -22.37 -12.18 21.14
N GLY A 242 -21.76 -12.47 19.97
CA GLY A 242 -21.93 -11.70 18.73
C GLY A 242 -21.11 -10.41 18.65
N GLN A 243 -20.26 -10.15 19.64
CA GLN A 243 -19.31 -9.02 19.64
C GLN A 243 -17.88 -9.51 19.38
N ILE A 244 -17.14 -8.75 18.57
CA ILE A 244 -15.71 -8.99 18.36
C ILE A 244 -14.94 -8.38 19.53
N VAL A 245 -14.24 -9.24 20.28
CA VAL A 245 -13.44 -8.87 21.45
C VAL A 245 -11.97 -9.22 21.18
N PHE A 246 -11.07 -8.37 21.65
CA PHE A 246 -9.62 -8.60 21.66
C PHE A 246 -9.19 -8.68 23.13
N GLU A 247 -8.46 -9.75 23.50
CA GLU A 247 -8.16 -10.04 24.92
C GLU A 247 -6.68 -9.89 25.30
N GLN A 248 -5.82 -9.54 24.36
CA GLN A 248 -4.39 -9.35 24.63
C GLN A 248 -4.17 -8.15 25.59
N SER A 249 -3.34 -8.33 26.60
CA SER A 249 -3.01 -7.23 27.51
C SER A 249 -2.05 -6.21 26.89
N PRO A 250 -1.98 -4.96 27.41
CA PRO A 250 -0.99 -3.98 26.97
C PRO A 250 0.45 -4.48 27.07
N GLU A 251 0.81 -5.22 28.11
CA GLU A 251 2.14 -5.77 28.32
C GLU A 251 2.49 -6.86 27.29
N GLU A 252 1.55 -7.76 27.00
CA GLU A 252 1.73 -8.78 25.96
C GLU A 252 1.90 -8.15 24.58
N PHE A 253 1.04 -7.20 24.23
CA PHE A 253 1.12 -6.44 22.99
C PHE A 253 2.47 -5.72 22.83
N ALA A 254 2.93 -5.04 23.87
CA ALA A 254 4.19 -4.30 23.86
C ALA A 254 5.41 -5.23 23.65
N ASN A 255 5.43 -6.37 24.34
CA ASN A 255 6.50 -7.37 24.21
C ASN A 255 6.53 -7.98 22.79
N GLU A 256 5.38 -8.25 22.18
CA GLU A 256 5.31 -8.72 20.81
C GLU A 256 5.74 -7.62 19.81
N CYS A 257 5.39 -6.34 20.06
CA CYS A 257 5.87 -5.22 19.23
C CYS A 257 7.39 -5.05 19.30
N LEU A 258 8.02 -5.38 20.42
CA LEU A 258 9.49 -5.44 20.52
C LEU A 258 10.09 -6.48 19.56
N ALA A 259 9.44 -7.63 19.36
CA ALA A 259 9.88 -8.61 18.38
C ALA A 259 9.75 -8.08 16.95
N LEU A 260 8.71 -7.29 16.64
CA LEU A 260 8.58 -6.62 15.33
C LEU A 260 9.70 -5.60 15.09
N ALA A 261 10.07 -4.82 16.09
CA ALA A 261 11.21 -3.90 16.00
C ALA A 261 12.51 -4.65 15.69
N LYS A 262 12.78 -5.76 16.39
CA LYS A 262 13.93 -6.63 16.15
C LYS A 262 13.92 -7.30 14.76
N ALA A 263 12.72 -7.53 14.19
CA ALA A 263 12.55 -8.04 12.83
C ALA A 263 12.75 -6.97 11.75
N GLY A 264 12.94 -5.70 12.13
CA GLY A 264 13.26 -4.59 11.21
C GLY A 264 12.17 -3.53 11.07
N ALA A 265 11.08 -3.58 11.85
CA ALA A 265 10.08 -2.52 11.85
C ALA A 265 10.65 -1.24 12.48
N GLN A 266 10.52 -0.11 11.77
CA GLN A 266 10.96 1.20 12.21
C GLN A 266 9.80 2.11 12.63
N ILE A 267 8.61 1.90 12.06
CA ILE A 267 7.39 2.62 12.42
C ILE A 267 6.44 1.57 13.00
N ILE A 268 6.07 1.71 14.27
CA ILE A 268 5.27 0.69 14.95
C ILE A 268 4.06 1.35 15.62
N GLY A 269 2.90 0.74 15.43
CA GLY A 269 1.64 1.15 16.03
C GLY A 269 0.72 -0.03 16.25
N GLY A 270 -0.57 0.25 16.33
CA GLY A 270 -1.59 -0.77 16.47
C GLY A 270 -2.69 -0.68 15.40
N CYS A 271 -3.41 -1.79 15.19
CA CYS A 271 -4.61 -1.86 14.37
C CYS A 271 -5.79 -2.32 15.23
N CYS A 272 -6.67 -3.18 14.74
CA CYS A 272 -7.90 -3.59 15.43
C CYS A 272 -7.65 -4.07 16.88
N GLY A 273 -8.51 -3.64 17.79
CA GLY A 273 -8.48 -3.99 19.20
C GLY A 273 -7.47 -3.22 20.07
N THR A 274 -6.51 -2.51 19.48
CA THR A 274 -5.55 -1.72 20.27
C THR A 274 -6.20 -0.46 20.83
N THR A 275 -5.84 -0.12 22.07
CA THR A 275 -6.32 1.07 22.80
C THR A 275 -5.14 2.01 23.08
N PRO A 276 -5.38 3.24 23.56
CA PRO A 276 -4.31 4.12 23.99
C PRO A 276 -3.37 3.50 25.05
N LEU A 277 -3.89 2.63 25.93
CA LEU A 277 -3.08 1.93 26.94
C LEU A 277 -2.10 0.92 26.30
N HIS A 278 -2.52 0.20 25.24
CA HIS A 278 -1.62 -0.69 24.49
C HIS A 278 -0.48 0.11 23.83
N ILE A 279 -0.83 1.24 23.23
CA ILE A 279 0.16 2.10 22.58
C ILE A 279 1.10 2.75 23.61
N GLN A 280 0.57 3.17 24.76
CA GLN A 280 1.38 3.72 25.86
C GLN A 280 2.44 2.71 26.34
N GLU A 281 2.02 1.47 26.59
CA GLU A 281 2.94 0.43 27.06
C GLU A 281 3.94 0.03 25.99
N MET A 282 3.53 -0.04 24.72
CA MET A 282 4.41 -0.25 23.58
C MET A 282 5.49 0.84 23.51
N ILE A 283 5.10 2.11 23.60
CA ILE A 283 6.03 3.25 23.60
C ILE A 283 7.02 3.13 24.74
N ARG A 284 6.56 2.81 25.96
CA ARG A 284 7.42 2.65 27.12
C ARG A 284 8.48 1.56 26.89
N VAL A 285 8.06 0.36 26.49
CA VAL A 285 8.96 -0.79 26.27
C VAL A 285 9.96 -0.52 25.16
N LEU A 286 9.50 -0.01 24.02
CA LEU A 286 10.37 0.25 22.86
C LEU A 286 11.36 1.41 23.12
N SER A 287 10.94 2.45 23.84
CA SER A 287 11.82 3.55 24.21
C SER A 287 12.92 3.10 25.16
N GLU A 288 12.60 2.31 26.19
CA GLU A 288 13.59 1.75 27.11
C GLU A 288 14.63 0.85 26.43
N GLU A 289 14.20 0.07 25.44
CA GLU A 289 15.12 -0.79 24.68
C GLU A 289 15.97 0.02 23.67
N GLN A 290 15.40 1.06 23.08
CA GLN A 290 16.15 1.95 22.17
C GLN A 290 17.25 2.73 22.91
N GLU A 291 17.01 3.18 24.15
CA GLU A 291 18.02 3.83 25.00
C GLU A 291 19.20 2.92 25.37
N LYS A 292 19.01 1.60 25.30
CA LYS A 292 20.05 0.59 25.55
C LYS A 292 20.85 0.20 24.31
N ASP A 293 20.67 0.88 23.18
CA ASP A 293 21.28 0.51 21.87
C ASP A 293 20.99 -0.96 21.42
N ILE A 294 19.91 -1.57 21.92
CA ILE A 294 19.60 -2.98 21.67
C ILE A 294 18.83 -3.20 20.36
N LEU A 295 18.36 -2.12 19.77
CA LEU A 295 17.59 -2.16 18.51
C LEU A 295 18.42 -1.62 17.33
N PRO A 296 19.36 -2.41 16.77
CA PRO A 296 19.96 -2.03 15.52
C PRO A 296 18.95 -2.18 14.40
N ILE A 297 18.42 -1.07 13.91
CA ILE A 297 17.66 -1.05 12.66
C ILE A 297 18.67 -1.28 11.53
N LYS A 298 19.12 -2.52 11.39
CA LYS A 298 19.89 -2.95 10.24
C LYS A 298 18.91 -3.16 9.09
N ARG A 299 18.75 -2.12 8.28
CA ARG A 299 18.22 -2.31 6.92
C ARG A 299 19.21 -3.24 6.22
N ALA A 300 18.73 -4.35 5.70
CA ALA A 300 19.55 -5.18 4.82
C ALA A 300 19.93 -4.30 3.61
N GLU A 301 21.20 -4.34 3.20
CA GLU A 301 21.56 -3.83 1.88
C GLU A 301 20.87 -4.73 0.85
N TYR A 302 19.68 -4.31 0.45
CA TYR A 302 18.98 -4.98 -0.66
C TYR A 302 19.66 -4.57 -1.96
N VAL A 303 20.33 -5.54 -2.57
CA VAL A 303 20.85 -5.42 -3.94
C VAL A 303 19.92 -6.23 -4.84
N GLU A 304 19.28 -5.55 -5.79
CA GLU A 304 18.44 -6.23 -6.77
C GLU A 304 19.31 -7.21 -7.59
N GLU A 305 18.98 -8.50 -7.54
CA GLU A 305 19.68 -9.51 -8.33
C GLU A 305 19.53 -9.21 -9.82
N LYS A 306 20.64 -9.29 -10.57
CA LYS A 306 20.60 -9.22 -12.02
C LYS A 306 20.03 -10.54 -12.55
N VAL A 307 18.80 -10.50 -13.03
CA VAL A 307 18.23 -11.64 -13.76
C VAL A 307 18.81 -11.64 -15.18
N VAL A 308 19.39 -12.76 -15.58
CA VAL A 308 19.90 -12.99 -16.95
C VAL A 308 18.92 -13.91 -17.65
N TYR A 309 18.19 -13.37 -18.62
CA TYR A 309 17.27 -14.14 -19.45
C TYR A 309 18.03 -14.82 -20.59
N LYS A 310 17.74 -16.11 -20.83
CA LYS A 310 18.44 -16.89 -21.88
C LYS A 310 17.67 -16.89 -23.18
N ASN A 311 16.36 -17.07 -23.14
CA ASN A 311 15.52 -17.15 -24.34
C ASN A 311 14.16 -16.49 -24.08
N PRO A 312 13.96 -15.23 -24.46
CA PRO A 312 12.64 -14.61 -24.38
C PRO A 312 11.71 -15.15 -25.46
N MET A 313 10.46 -15.39 -25.10
CA MET A 313 9.39 -15.73 -26.05
C MET A 313 8.64 -14.45 -26.45
N VAL A 314 8.46 -14.22 -27.74
CA VAL A 314 7.69 -13.08 -28.25
C VAL A 314 6.27 -13.49 -28.59
N CYS A 315 5.30 -12.84 -27.95
CA CYS A 315 3.89 -12.98 -28.28
C CYS A 315 3.40 -11.70 -28.96
N TYR A 316 2.93 -11.83 -30.20
CA TYR A 316 2.34 -10.68 -30.93
C TYR A 316 0.89 -10.51 -30.55
N HIS A 317 0.54 -9.30 -30.10
CA HIS A 317 -0.84 -8.93 -29.76
C HIS A 317 -1.45 -8.18 -30.95
N LYS A 318 -2.54 -8.77 -31.48
CA LYS A 318 -3.44 -8.00 -32.35
C LYS A 318 -4.77 -7.79 -31.64
N GLU A 319 -5.64 -7.48 -31.46
CA GLU A 319 -6.91 -7.46 -30.77
C GLU A 319 -7.23 -8.85 -30.19
N TRP A 320 -6.93 -9.06 -28.92
CA TRP A 320 -7.22 -10.31 -28.22
C TRP A 320 -8.51 -10.13 -27.41
N ASP A 321 -9.41 -11.08 -27.54
CA ASP A 321 -10.45 -11.25 -26.53
C ASP A 321 -9.87 -11.97 -25.29
N GLU A 322 -10.59 -11.93 -24.19
CA GLU A 322 -10.12 -12.49 -22.92
C GLU A 322 -9.90 -14.01 -23.00
N ASP A 323 -10.76 -14.73 -23.72
CA ASP A 323 -10.68 -16.19 -23.84
C ASP A 323 -9.39 -16.60 -24.60
N SER A 324 -9.08 -15.91 -25.71
CA SER A 324 -7.83 -16.15 -26.46
C SER A 324 -6.57 -15.88 -25.65
N LEU A 325 -6.60 -14.92 -24.71
CA LEU A 325 -5.50 -14.66 -23.81
C LEU A 325 -5.32 -15.77 -22.76
N TYR A 326 -6.40 -16.36 -22.28
CA TYR A 326 -6.32 -17.50 -21.35
C TYR A 326 -5.76 -18.74 -22.05
N ASP A 327 -6.21 -19.04 -23.25
CA ASP A 327 -5.68 -20.16 -24.06
C ASP A 327 -4.17 -19.98 -24.29
N LEU A 328 -3.74 -18.78 -24.70
CA LEU A 328 -2.33 -18.45 -24.86
C LEU A 328 -1.53 -18.62 -23.57
N ALA A 329 -2.08 -18.19 -22.44
CA ALA A 329 -1.40 -18.31 -21.15
C ALA A 329 -1.18 -19.79 -20.75
N TYR A 330 -2.17 -20.64 -21.01
CA TYR A 330 -2.03 -22.08 -20.75
C TYR A 330 -0.99 -22.74 -21.70
N ASP A 331 -1.00 -22.40 -22.97
CA ASP A 331 0.01 -22.89 -23.93
C ASP A 331 1.43 -22.50 -23.49
N ILE A 332 1.62 -21.25 -23.03
CA ILE A 332 2.91 -20.75 -22.54
C ILE A 332 3.29 -21.40 -21.19
N SER A 333 2.31 -21.73 -20.33
CA SER A 333 2.60 -22.31 -19.01
C SER A 333 3.21 -23.69 -19.10
N ASP A 334 2.89 -24.44 -20.16
CA ASP A 334 3.39 -25.80 -20.43
C ASP A 334 4.78 -25.80 -21.11
N ASP A 335 5.28 -24.63 -21.51
CA ASP A 335 6.60 -24.47 -22.13
C ASP A 335 7.67 -24.16 -21.08
N ASP A 336 8.57 -25.12 -20.83
CA ASP A 336 9.68 -24.99 -19.86
C ASP A 336 10.96 -24.38 -20.48
N GLU A 337 10.98 -24.06 -21.79
CA GLU A 337 12.18 -23.62 -22.50
C GLU A 337 12.43 -22.10 -22.35
N ASN A 338 11.41 -21.31 -22.01
CA ASN A 338 11.46 -19.85 -21.97
C ASN A 338 11.32 -19.30 -20.54
N ASP A 339 12.23 -18.41 -20.14
CA ASP A 339 12.22 -17.76 -18.83
C ASP A 339 11.36 -16.48 -18.81
N LEU A 340 11.03 -15.95 -19.99
CA LEU A 340 10.49 -14.61 -20.18
C LEU A 340 9.44 -14.60 -21.28
N VAL A 341 8.37 -13.84 -21.10
CA VAL A 341 7.31 -13.63 -22.10
C VAL A 341 7.27 -12.16 -22.50
N CYS A 342 7.44 -11.86 -23.78
CA CYS A 342 7.32 -10.51 -24.31
C CYS A 342 6.00 -10.32 -25.04
N ILE A 343 5.23 -9.31 -24.65
CA ILE A 343 4.01 -8.89 -25.32
C ILE A 343 4.31 -7.66 -26.18
N TYR A 344 4.08 -7.78 -27.48
CA TYR A 344 4.19 -6.67 -28.41
C TYR A 344 2.81 -6.11 -28.78
N GLY A 345 2.65 -4.80 -28.74
CA GLY A 345 1.42 -4.14 -29.15
C GLY A 345 1.59 -2.63 -29.37
N ASN A 346 0.62 -2.04 -30.09
CA ASN A 346 0.58 -0.60 -30.34
C ASN A 346 -0.42 0.14 -29.42
N ASP A 347 -1.27 -0.60 -28.73
CA ASP A 347 -2.25 -0.07 -27.78
C ASP A 347 -1.85 -0.45 -26.34
N GLY A 348 -1.45 0.54 -25.57
CA GLY A 348 -0.99 0.34 -24.19
C GLY A 348 -2.07 -0.22 -23.27
N LYS A 349 -3.38 0.06 -23.50
CA LYS A 349 -4.48 -0.49 -22.70
C LYS A 349 -4.63 -1.98 -22.96
N ASN A 350 -4.62 -2.39 -24.24
CA ASN A 350 -4.72 -3.79 -24.61
C ASN A 350 -3.51 -4.59 -24.12
N MET A 351 -2.30 -4.03 -24.20
CA MET A 351 -1.10 -4.63 -23.62
C MET A 351 -1.23 -4.79 -22.10
N ALA A 352 -1.72 -3.79 -21.39
CA ALA A 352 -1.91 -3.89 -19.94
C ALA A 352 -2.91 -4.98 -19.54
N ASN A 353 -4.00 -5.15 -20.32
CA ASN A 353 -4.96 -6.23 -20.12
C ASN A 353 -4.33 -7.61 -20.37
N ALA A 354 -3.53 -7.73 -21.44
CA ALA A 354 -2.80 -8.97 -21.73
C ALA A 354 -1.82 -9.31 -20.60
N VAL A 355 -1.04 -8.33 -20.12
CA VAL A 355 -0.16 -8.51 -18.94
C VAL A 355 -0.98 -8.99 -17.74
N ALA A 356 -2.15 -8.39 -17.49
CA ALA A 356 -3.00 -8.74 -16.34
C ALA A 356 -3.50 -10.19 -16.39
N VAL A 357 -3.88 -10.69 -17.55
CA VAL A 357 -4.32 -12.08 -17.73
C VAL A 357 -3.13 -13.04 -17.61
N LEU A 358 -2.06 -12.78 -18.34
CA LEU A 358 -0.89 -13.66 -18.39
C LEU A 358 -0.22 -13.82 -17.02
N GLN A 359 -0.06 -12.74 -16.26
CA GLN A 359 0.58 -12.79 -14.94
C GLN A 359 -0.21 -13.55 -13.87
N ARG A 360 -1.49 -13.79 -14.07
CA ARG A 360 -2.29 -14.63 -13.17
C ARG A 360 -2.00 -16.12 -13.34
N ILE A 361 -1.60 -16.52 -14.52
CA ILE A 361 -1.40 -17.93 -14.89
C ILE A 361 0.09 -18.26 -14.91
N LEU A 362 0.90 -17.37 -15.50
CA LEU A 362 2.32 -17.61 -15.71
C LEU A 362 3.11 -17.31 -14.42
N LYS A 363 4.05 -18.20 -14.11
CA LYS A 363 5.09 -17.95 -13.11
C LYS A 363 6.30 -17.21 -13.71
N LYS A 364 6.26 -16.95 -15.03
CA LYS A 364 7.31 -16.29 -15.80
C LYS A 364 7.14 -14.79 -15.75
N GLU A 365 8.24 -14.06 -15.93
CA GLU A 365 8.16 -12.61 -16.05
C GLU A 365 7.55 -12.22 -17.39
N VAL A 366 6.62 -11.25 -17.36
CA VAL A 366 6.02 -10.66 -18.55
C VAL A 366 6.60 -9.28 -18.78
N ILE A 367 7.21 -9.08 -19.95
CA ILE A 367 7.74 -7.79 -20.43
C ILE A 367 6.90 -7.26 -21.57
N ILE A 368 7.03 -5.97 -21.86
CA ILE A 368 6.25 -5.31 -22.91
C ILE A 368 7.16 -4.69 -23.97
N ALA A 369 6.67 -4.75 -25.21
CA ALA A 369 7.28 -4.08 -26.34
C ALA A 369 6.24 -3.22 -27.09
N CYS A 370 6.59 -2.00 -27.44
CA CYS A 370 5.72 -1.06 -28.14
C CYS A 370 6.51 -0.25 -29.18
N ASN A 371 5.82 0.37 -30.11
CA ASN A 371 6.43 1.22 -31.14
C ASN A 371 6.52 2.71 -30.77
N ASN A 372 6.08 3.10 -29.59
CA ASN A 372 6.15 4.49 -29.10
C ASN A 372 6.15 4.58 -27.58
N ALA A 373 6.65 5.70 -27.05
CA ALA A 373 6.77 5.95 -25.63
C ALA A 373 5.43 6.00 -24.90
N GLU A 374 4.39 6.57 -25.51
CA GLU A 374 3.04 6.67 -24.93
C GLU A 374 2.45 5.28 -24.65
N GLY A 375 2.59 4.36 -25.62
CA GLY A 375 2.14 2.97 -25.45
C GLY A 375 2.82 2.27 -24.29
N TYR A 376 4.14 2.45 -24.11
CA TYR A 376 4.87 1.94 -22.95
C TYR A 376 4.34 2.53 -21.65
N GLU A 377 4.17 3.85 -21.57
CA GLU A 377 3.69 4.50 -20.34
C GLU A 377 2.28 4.01 -19.95
N VAL A 378 1.36 3.96 -20.91
CA VAL A 378 0.00 3.47 -20.70
C VAL A 378 -0.01 2.02 -20.22
N ALA A 379 0.78 1.14 -20.85
CA ALA A 379 0.87 -0.26 -20.47
C ALA A 379 1.45 -0.43 -19.05
N ILE A 380 2.55 0.25 -18.73
CA ILE A 380 3.18 0.20 -17.40
C ILE A 380 2.21 0.73 -16.33
N ARG A 381 1.51 1.82 -16.59
CA ARG A 381 0.56 2.39 -15.61
C ARG A 381 -0.60 1.46 -15.32
N ARG A 382 -1.15 0.82 -16.35
CA ARG A 382 -2.39 0.04 -16.26
C ARG A 382 -2.21 -1.44 -15.98
N ALA A 383 -1.02 -2.00 -16.18
CA ALA A 383 -0.75 -3.39 -15.80
C ALA A 383 -0.76 -3.57 -14.26
N PRO A 384 -1.11 -4.75 -13.74
CA PRO A 384 -1.15 -4.99 -12.28
C PRO A 384 0.20 -4.79 -11.60
N ASN A 385 1.29 -5.12 -12.28
CA ASN A 385 2.67 -4.87 -11.84
C ASN A 385 3.32 -3.75 -12.65
N LEU A 386 4.65 -3.70 -12.62
CA LEU A 386 5.49 -2.79 -13.40
C LEU A 386 6.31 -3.61 -14.40
N PRO A 387 5.75 -3.97 -15.59
CA PRO A 387 6.47 -4.76 -16.59
C PRO A 387 7.70 -4.01 -17.11
N ASN A 388 8.80 -4.74 -17.29
CA ASN A 388 10.00 -4.19 -17.91
C ASN A 388 9.77 -3.93 -19.41
N ILE A 389 10.54 -2.99 -19.96
CA ILE A 389 10.46 -2.56 -21.37
C ILE A 389 11.42 -3.40 -22.20
N TYR A 390 10.96 -3.89 -23.35
CA TYR A 390 11.80 -4.47 -24.38
C TYR A 390 11.79 -3.57 -25.63
N LEU A 391 12.96 -3.27 -26.19
CA LEU A 391 13.09 -2.45 -27.40
C LEU A 391 13.10 -3.34 -28.64
N THR A 392 12.07 -3.21 -29.48
CA THR A 392 11.90 -4.00 -30.72
C THR A 392 12.36 -3.29 -31.98
N THR A 393 12.57 -1.96 -31.89
CA THR A 393 12.92 -1.11 -33.05
C THR A 393 13.94 -0.06 -32.64
N ASP A 394 14.68 0.45 -33.64
CA ASP A 394 15.49 1.65 -33.43
C ASP A 394 14.58 2.88 -33.32
N PHE A 395 14.54 3.45 -32.12
CA PHE A 395 13.84 4.70 -31.88
C PHE A 395 14.74 5.90 -32.21
N ASP A 396 14.16 6.98 -32.71
CA ASP A 396 14.89 8.23 -32.81
C ASP A 396 15.29 8.72 -31.40
N LYS A 397 16.26 9.64 -31.35
CA LYS A 397 16.78 10.14 -30.06
C LYS A 397 15.70 10.76 -29.17
N SER A 398 14.72 11.46 -29.76
CA SER A 398 13.66 12.12 -29.00
C SER A 398 12.72 11.13 -28.33
N GLU A 399 12.37 10.07 -29.05
CA GLU A 399 11.49 9.01 -28.54
C GLU A 399 12.21 8.15 -27.51
N MET A 400 13.51 7.84 -27.74
CA MET A 400 14.33 7.13 -26.78
C MET A 400 14.48 7.89 -25.44
N ASP A 401 14.72 9.22 -25.51
CA ASP A 401 14.79 10.07 -24.32
C ASP A 401 13.48 10.04 -23.49
N LYS A 402 12.32 9.91 -24.15
CA LYS A 402 11.03 9.74 -23.46
C LYS A 402 10.92 8.36 -22.80
N ILE A 403 11.29 7.28 -23.53
CA ILE A 403 11.26 5.91 -23.01
C ILE A 403 12.15 5.78 -21.77
N ILE A 404 13.36 6.34 -21.81
CA ILE A 404 14.28 6.35 -20.65
C ILE A 404 13.63 7.06 -19.46
N LYS A 405 13.02 8.24 -19.67
CA LYS A 405 12.33 8.96 -18.60
C LYS A 405 11.16 8.16 -18.02
N ILE A 406 10.41 7.45 -18.84
CA ILE A 406 9.34 6.55 -18.39
C ILE A 406 9.92 5.42 -17.55
N ALA A 407 10.99 4.78 -18.03
CA ALA A 407 11.65 3.71 -17.28
C ALA A 407 12.14 4.19 -15.90
N GLU A 408 12.77 5.35 -15.83
CA GLU A 408 13.21 5.98 -14.58
C GLU A 408 12.04 6.35 -13.67
N LYS A 409 10.97 6.94 -14.22
CA LYS A 409 9.76 7.36 -13.48
C LYS A 409 9.08 6.19 -12.76
N TYR A 410 9.02 5.02 -13.42
CA TYR A 410 8.34 3.83 -12.89
C TYR A 410 9.28 2.79 -12.30
N GLY A 411 10.60 3.00 -12.34
CA GLY A 411 11.59 2.05 -11.82
C GLY A 411 11.60 0.72 -12.58
N VAL A 412 11.29 0.74 -13.88
CA VAL A 412 11.35 -0.43 -14.77
C VAL A 412 12.67 -0.45 -15.53
N LYS A 413 13.08 -1.64 -15.96
CA LYS A 413 14.32 -1.82 -16.74
C LYS A 413 14.02 -1.77 -18.23
N ILE A 414 14.99 -1.26 -18.98
CA ILE A 414 15.04 -1.40 -20.44
C ILE A 414 15.92 -2.61 -20.73
N ILE A 415 15.36 -3.59 -21.43
CA ILE A 415 16.04 -4.82 -21.85
C ILE A 415 16.39 -4.64 -23.31
N GLU A 416 17.68 -4.72 -23.62
CA GLU A 416 18.22 -4.69 -24.96
C GLU A 416 18.70 -6.10 -25.35
N GLY A 417 18.46 -6.53 -26.56
CA GLY A 417 18.91 -7.81 -27.06
C GLY A 417 18.19 -8.23 -28.34
N GLU A 418 18.69 -9.23 -29.03
CA GLU A 418 17.96 -9.90 -30.10
C GLU A 418 16.96 -10.89 -29.49
N LEU A 419 15.68 -10.80 -29.88
CA LEU A 419 14.61 -11.75 -29.54
C LEU A 419 14.77 -13.04 -30.29
#